data_bcd2b9e00207f0ce5672366c02ad0375
#
_entry.id   bcd2b9e00207f0ce5672366c02ad0375
#
_cell.length_a   1.000
_cell.length_b   1.000
_cell.length_c   1.000
_cell.angle_alpha   90.00
_cell.angle_beta   90.00
_cell.angle_gamma   90.00
#
_symmetry.space_group_name_H-M   'P 1'
#
loop_
_entity.id
_entity.type
_entity.pdbx_description
1 polymer ?
#
loop_
_entity_poly.entity_id
_entity_poly.type
_entity_poly.pdbx_seq_one_letter_code
_entity_poly.pdbx_strand_id
1 'polypeptide(L)'
;MIWIGARTSANPFAVQEIADTLKGCDIPVLVKNPVNPDVDLWIGAIERFQNSGISCIYAVHRGFSTYERGLYRNIPQWYIPIELKRRLPDVPMLCDPSHIAGRRDLILQIAQQSMDLGFDGLMIESHIDPDSALSDKEQQVTPSELKTILSSIIIRDYEGIPELLKELRREIDEIDDRLLTLISRRMQVAREIGRCKKSNKIPILQPTRYERLVTQKVSSAEFLQLDPDFIKRVLEAIHEESVRQQLSITNSSEEI
;
A
#
# COMPACT_ATOMS: atom_id res chain seq x y z
N MET A 1 5.88 -23.91 13.69
CA MET A 1 5.65 -22.69 12.90
C MET A 1 6.54 -22.71 11.66
N ILE A 2 5.98 -22.40 10.51
CA ILE A 2 6.74 -22.24 9.26
C ILE A 2 6.39 -20.90 8.61
N TRP A 3 7.26 -20.39 7.73
CA TRP A 3 6.94 -19.21 6.92
C TRP A 3 7.13 -19.47 5.44
N ILE A 4 6.26 -18.86 4.65
CA ILE A 4 6.30 -18.86 3.19
C ILE A 4 7.03 -17.61 2.74
N GLY A 5 8.16 -17.80 2.06
CA GLY A 5 8.98 -16.68 1.59
C GLY A 5 8.32 -15.87 0.48
N ALA A 6 8.70 -14.60 0.34
CA ALA A 6 8.11 -13.66 -0.62
C ALA A 6 8.20 -14.12 -2.10
N ARG A 7 9.22 -14.88 -2.47
CA ARG A 7 9.35 -15.46 -3.82
C ARG A 7 8.40 -16.63 -4.02
N THR A 8 8.16 -17.41 -2.97
CA THR A 8 7.23 -18.55 -3.00
C THR A 8 5.80 -18.08 -2.99
N SER A 9 5.44 -17.08 -2.16
CA SER A 9 4.09 -16.52 -2.11
C SER A 9 3.66 -15.85 -3.42
N ALA A 10 4.61 -15.46 -4.27
CA ALA A 10 4.36 -14.98 -5.63
C ALA A 10 4.00 -16.09 -6.64
N ASN A 11 4.11 -17.37 -6.26
CA ASN A 11 3.83 -18.50 -7.14
C ASN A 11 2.64 -19.31 -6.61
N PRO A 12 1.43 -19.15 -7.19
CA PRO A 12 0.23 -19.83 -6.74
C PRO A 12 0.32 -21.37 -6.74
N PHE A 13 1.06 -21.95 -7.68
CA PHE A 13 1.24 -23.40 -7.76
C PHE A 13 2.10 -23.92 -6.61
N ALA A 14 3.23 -23.27 -6.33
CA ALA A 14 4.07 -23.64 -5.20
C ALA A 14 3.36 -23.47 -3.85
N VAL A 15 2.57 -22.40 -3.71
CA VAL A 15 1.74 -22.18 -2.50
C VAL A 15 0.71 -23.29 -2.35
N GLN A 16 0.04 -23.70 -3.44
CA GLN A 16 -0.96 -24.77 -3.41
C GLN A 16 -0.32 -26.11 -3.00
N GLU A 17 0.81 -26.46 -3.59
CA GLU A 17 1.54 -27.70 -3.27
C GLU A 17 1.93 -27.76 -1.79
N ILE A 18 2.41 -26.64 -1.23
CA ILE A 18 2.74 -26.54 0.20
C ILE A 18 1.46 -26.65 1.05
N ALA A 19 0.39 -25.96 0.67
CA ALA A 19 -0.87 -26.00 1.39
C ALA A 19 -1.48 -27.42 1.43
N ASP A 20 -1.41 -28.15 0.31
CA ASP A 20 -1.87 -29.53 0.23
C ASP A 20 -1.00 -30.48 1.09
N THR A 21 0.31 -30.23 1.13
CA THR A 21 1.25 -31.00 1.96
C THR A 21 1.00 -30.78 3.46
N LEU A 22 0.59 -29.56 3.84
CA LEU A 22 0.32 -29.20 5.23
C LEU A 22 -1.11 -29.53 5.69
N LYS A 23 -1.93 -30.08 4.82
CA LYS A 23 -3.32 -30.43 5.15
C LYS A 23 -3.38 -31.40 6.33
N GLY A 24 -4.13 -31.02 7.35
CA GLY A 24 -4.25 -31.78 8.59
C GLY A 24 -3.12 -31.59 9.60
N CYS A 25 -2.13 -30.72 9.31
CA CYS A 25 -1.11 -30.34 10.26
C CYS A 25 -1.60 -29.15 11.11
N ASP A 26 -1.46 -29.25 12.43
CA ASP A 26 -1.75 -28.15 13.36
C ASP A 26 -0.49 -27.33 13.62
N ILE A 27 -0.05 -26.59 12.60
CA ILE A 27 1.13 -25.71 12.68
C ILE A 27 0.80 -24.29 12.19
N PRO A 28 1.24 -23.25 12.89
CA PRO A 28 1.11 -21.89 12.39
C PRO A 28 1.89 -21.65 11.10
N VAL A 29 1.24 -20.99 10.13
CA VAL A 29 1.82 -20.63 8.83
C VAL A 29 1.88 -19.12 8.69
N LEU A 30 3.07 -18.59 8.49
CA LEU A 30 3.32 -17.18 8.22
C LEU A 30 3.48 -16.96 6.71
N VAL A 31 2.65 -16.13 6.10
CA VAL A 31 2.68 -15.87 4.65
C VAL A 31 3.25 -14.47 4.40
N LYS A 32 4.50 -14.40 3.96
CA LYS A 32 5.12 -13.12 3.56
C LYS A 32 4.45 -12.59 2.29
N ASN A 33 4.29 -11.27 2.19
CA ASN A 33 3.81 -10.66 0.95
C ASN A 33 4.71 -11.03 -0.24
N PRO A 34 4.14 -11.10 -1.47
CA PRO A 34 4.90 -11.26 -2.70
C PRO A 34 5.96 -10.18 -2.86
N VAL A 35 7.00 -10.47 -3.67
CA VAL A 35 8.05 -9.50 -3.99
C VAL A 35 7.47 -8.28 -4.70
N ASN A 36 6.50 -8.49 -5.60
CA ASN A 36 5.78 -7.45 -6.30
C ASN A 36 4.64 -6.87 -5.45
N PRO A 37 4.31 -5.57 -5.61
CA PRO A 37 3.22 -4.92 -4.88
C PRO A 37 1.85 -5.33 -5.43
N ASP A 38 1.39 -6.51 -5.07
CA ASP A 38 0.13 -7.11 -5.51
C ASP A 38 -0.63 -7.70 -4.31
N VAL A 39 -1.69 -7.01 -3.89
CA VAL A 39 -2.52 -7.42 -2.76
C VAL A 39 -3.34 -8.67 -3.09
N ASP A 40 -3.83 -8.82 -4.32
CA ASP A 40 -4.67 -9.95 -4.70
C ASP A 40 -3.86 -11.25 -4.73
N LEU A 41 -2.62 -11.17 -5.18
CA LEU A 41 -1.70 -12.30 -5.14
C LEU A 41 -1.37 -12.73 -3.70
N TRP A 42 -1.23 -11.77 -2.79
CA TRP A 42 -0.98 -12.06 -1.37
C TRP A 42 -2.20 -12.67 -0.69
N ILE A 43 -3.39 -12.12 -0.93
CA ILE A 43 -4.66 -12.68 -0.45
C ILE A 43 -4.84 -14.09 -0.98
N GLY A 44 -4.66 -14.30 -2.29
CA GLY A 44 -4.78 -15.62 -2.89
C GLY A 44 -3.81 -16.66 -2.33
N ALA A 45 -2.61 -16.24 -1.86
CA ALA A 45 -1.70 -17.13 -1.15
C ALA A 45 -2.25 -17.53 0.23
N ILE A 46 -2.82 -16.58 0.98
CA ILE A 46 -3.43 -16.83 2.29
C ILE A 46 -4.65 -17.75 2.16
N GLU A 47 -5.56 -17.45 1.22
CA GLU A 47 -6.79 -18.21 0.98
C GLU A 47 -6.52 -19.68 0.64
N ARG A 48 -5.42 -20.00 -0.07
CA ARG A 48 -5.04 -21.39 -0.34
C ARG A 48 -4.76 -22.19 0.93
N PHE A 49 -4.09 -21.60 1.90
CA PHE A 49 -3.87 -22.23 3.20
C PHE A 49 -5.18 -22.37 3.99
N GLN A 50 -6.04 -21.34 3.98
CA GLN A 50 -7.37 -21.39 4.61
C GLN A 50 -8.22 -22.51 4.00
N ASN A 51 -8.28 -22.60 2.68
CA ASN A 51 -9.03 -23.61 1.95
C ASN A 51 -8.48 -25.04 2.15
N SER A 52 -7.20 -25.18 2.48
CA SER A 52 -6.60 -26.46 2.86
C SER A 52 -6.82 -26.83 4.32
N GLY A 53 -7.55 -26.00 5.08
CA GLY A 53 -7.92 -26.27 6.47
C GLY A 53 -6.89 -25.86 7.51
N ILE A 54 -5.92 -25.01 7.14
CA ILE A 54 -4.96 -24.42 8.10
C ILE A 54 -5.68 -23.28 8.84
N SER A 55 -5.79 -23.43 10.15
CA SER A 55 -6.54 -22.48 11.00
C SER A 55 -5.70 -21.31 11.53
N CYS A 56 -4.40 -21.52 11.70
CA CYS A 56 -3.48 -20.53 12.27
C CYS A 56 -2.59 -19.93 11.19
N ILE A 57 -3.05 -18.83 10.60
CA ILE A 57 -2.34 -18.15 9.49
C ILE A 57 -2.07 -16.70 9.89
N TYR A 58 -0.85 -16.23 9.61
CA TYR A 58 -0.42 -14.85 9.79
C TYR A 58 0.04 -14.27 8.46
N ALA A 59 -0.35 -13.06 8.16
CA ALA A 59 0.24 -12.28 7.09
C ALA A 59 1.52 -11.61 7.59
N VAL A 60 2.60 -11.60 6.78
CA VAL A 60 3.86 -10.93 7.15
C VAL A 60 4.23 -9.92 6.08
N HIS A 61 4.21 -8.66 6.46
CA HIS A 61 4.61 -7.56 5.60
C HIS A 61 6.12 -7.33 5.68
N ARG A 62 6.83 -7.55 4.55
CA ARG A 62 8.29 -7.41 4.44
C ARG A 62 8.73 -6.33 3.44
N GLY A 63 7.80 -5.49 2.95
CA GLY A 63 8.02 -4.53 1.88
C GLY A 63 8.05 -5.16 0.49
N PHE A 64 8.17 -4.32 -0.53
CA PHE A 64 8.13 -4.70 -1.93
C PHE A 64 9.39 -4.26 -2.66
N SER A 65 9.86 -5.09 -3.60
CA SER A 65 10.93 -4.70 -4.50
C SER A 65 10.40 -3.77 -5.58
N THR A 66 11.00 -2.60 -5.70
CA THR A 66 10.71 -1.64 -6.76
C THR A 66 12.00 -1.26 -7.46
N TYR A 67 11.91 -0.65 -8.65
CA TYR A 67 13.08 -0.12 -9.36
C TYR A 67 13.62 1.18 -8.71
N GLU A 68 12.83 1.81 -7.85
CA GLU A 68 13.23 3.01 -7.14
C GLU A 68 14.25 2.66 -6.07
N ARG A 69 15.40 3.33 -6.10
CA ARG A 69 16.38 3.27 -5.03
C ARG A 69 16.00 4.31 -3.98
N GLY A 70 15.71 3.87 -2.77
CA GLY A 70 15.33 4.71 -1.65
C GLY A 70 16.13 4.40 -0.38
N LEU A 71 15.65 4.92 0.73
CA LEU A 71 16.19 4.69 2.06
C LEU A 71 16.10 3.21 2.48
N TYR A 72 15.06 2.51 2.01
CA TYR A 72 14.71 1.14 2.38
C TYR A 72 15.18 0.13 1.32
N ARG A 73 15.57 -1.07 1.77
CA ARG A 73 15.86 -2.20 0.87
C ARG A 73 14.62 -2.65 0.09
N ASN A 74 13.48 -2.67 0.78
CA ASN A 74 12.18 -2.96 0.18
C ASN A 74 11.19 -1.88 0.62
N ILE A 75 10.54 -1.23 -0.34
CA ILE A 75 9.65 -0.11 -0.04
C ILE A 75 8.40 -0.63 0.67
N PRO A 76 7.99 -0.05 1.81
CA PRO A 76 6.87 -0.58 2.61
C PRO A 76 5.53 -0.54 1.87
N GLN A 77 5.25 0.50 1.07
CA GLN A 77 3.95 0.69 0.40
C GLN A 77 2.77 0.35 1.33
N TRP A 78 2.69 1.03 2.45
CA TRP A 78 1.78 0.74 3.57
C TRP A 78 0.31 0.56 3.18
N TYR A 79 -0.13 1.16 2.07
CA TYR A 79 -1.50 1.01 1.57
C TYR A 79 -1.86 -0.45 1.22
N ILE A 80 -0.89 -1.28 0.82
CA ILE A 80 -1.13 -2.69 0.45
C ILE A 80 -1.45 -3.54 1.69
N PRO A 81 -0.63 -3.56 2.76
CA PRO A 81 -1.00 -4.29 3.97
C PRO A 81 -2.26 -3.72 4.66
N ILE A 82 -2.50 -2.41 4.58
CA ILE A 82 -3.76 -1.81 5.07
C ILE A 82 -4.96 -2.37 4.28
N GLU A 83 -4.87 -2.45 2.96
CA GLU A 83 -5.92 -3.03 2.12
C GLU A 83 -6.11 -4.53 2.40
N LEU A 84 -5.03 -5.30 2.63
CA LEU A 84 -5.14 -6.69 3.05
C LEU A 84 -5.89 -6.80 4.37
N LYS A 85 -5.52 -6.01 5.39
CA LYS A 85 -6.19 -6.03 6.71
C LYS A 85 -7.66 -5.63 6.60
N ARG A 86 -8.02 -4.72 5.69
CA ARG A 86 -9.40 -4.36 5.40
C ARG A 86 -10.21 -5.51 4.79
N ARG A 87 -9.59 -6.32 3.90
CA ARG A 87 -10.26 -7.44 3.20
C ARG A 87 -10.23 -8.74 3.99
N LEU A 88 -9.22 -8.95 4.82
CA LEU A 88 -9.04 -10.12 5.69
C LEU A 88 -8.81 -9.68 7.15
N PRO A 89 -9.83 -9.08 7.82
CA PRO A 89 -9.67 -8.49 9.16
C PRO A 89 -9.28 -9.50 10.24
N ASP A 90 -9.64 -10.77 10.06
CA ASP A 90 -9.40 -11.84 11.03
C ASP A 90 -8.00 -12.47 10.89
N VAL A 91 -7.24 -12.10 9.86
CA VAL A 91 -5.87 -12.59 9.67
C VAL A 91 -4.90 -11.65 10.38
N PRO A 92 -4.22 -12.10 11.45
CA PRO A 92 -3.23 -11.27 12.14
C PRO A 92 -2.08 -10.89 11.21
N MET A 93 -1.64 -9.63 11.31
CA MET A 93 -0.60 -9.07 10.47
C MET A 93 0.66 -8.75 11.25
N LEU A 94 1.78 -9.30 10.82
CA LEU A 94 3.09 -9.02 11.36
C LEU A 94 3.89 -8.13 10.39
N CYS A 95 4.76 -7.31 10.93
CA CYS A 95 5.76 -6.58 10.15
C CYS A 95 7.12 -7.25 10.26
N ASP A 96 7.84 -7.33 9.14
CA ASP A 96 9.25 -7.73 9.07
C ASP A 96 10.11 -6.48 8.77
N PRO A 97 10.43 -5.68 9.79
CA PRO A 97 11.18 -4.44 9.61
C PRO A 97 12.62 -4.69 9.17
N SER A 98 13.20 -5.86 9.46
CA SER A 98 14.54 -6.23 9.01
C SER A 98 14.65 -6.25 7.49
N HIS A 99 13.71 -6.90 6.82
CA HIS A 99 13.70 -6.97 5.35
C HIS A 99 13.24 -5.67 4.70
N ILE A 100 12.37 -4.89 5.34
CA ILE A 100 11.99 -3.54 4.85
C ILE A 100 13.22 -2.63 4.89
N ALA A 101 13.87 -2.53 6.04
CA ALA A 101 15.01 -1.66 6.26
C ALA A 101 16.23 -2.06 5.42
N GLY A 102 16.62 -3.33 5.49
CA GLY A 102 17.91 -3.83 5.00
C GLY A 102 19.12 -3.33 5.77
N ARG A 103 18.90 -2.61 6.90
CA ARG A 103 19.94 -2.02 7.77
C ARG A 103 19.39 -1.84 9.19
N ARG A 104 20.28 -2.00 10.18
CA ARG A 104 19.91 -2.08 11.62
C ARG A 104 19.28 -0.79 12.16
N ASP A 105 19.83 0.35 11.78
CA ASP A 105 19.45 1.66 12.31
C ASP A 105 18.03 2.12 11.99
N LEU A 106 17.38 1.51 11.01
CA LEU A 106 16.00 1.81 10.63
C LEU A 106 14.95 0.86 11.21
N ILE A 107 15.37 -0.26 11.83
CA ILE A 107 14.46 -1.31 12.30
C ILE A 107 13.46 -0.76 13.31
N LEU A 108 13.91 0.00 14.31
CA LEU A 108 13.02 0.58 15.33
C LEU A 108 11.98 1.51 14.71
N GLN A 109 12.40 2.36 13.77
CA GLN A 109 11.49 3.30 13.12
C GLN A 109 10.39 2.57 12.36
N ILE A 110 10.74 1.55 11.57
CA ILE A 110 9.77 0.78 10.79
C ILE A 110 8.87 -0.06 11.70
N ALA A 111 9.45 -0.66 12.74
CA ALA A 111 8.69 -1.40 13.74
C ALA A 111 7.64 -0.50 14.41
N GLN A 112 8.02 0.72 14.84
CA GLN A 112 7.07 1.67 15.42
C GLN A 112 5.98 2.07 14.41
N GLN A 113 6.34 2.39 13.16
CA GLN A 113 5.37 2.72 12.12
C GLN A 113 4.32 1.61 11.92
N SER A 114 4.76 0.34 11.92
CA SER A 114 3.82 -0.78 11.78
C SER A 114 2.89 -0.92 12.99
N MET A 115 3.41 -0.73 14.20
CA MET A 115 2.58 -0.76 15.42
C MET A 115 1.59 0.41 15.44
N ASP A 116 2.00 1.61 14.99
CA ASP A 116 1.11 2.77 14.85
C ASP A 116 0.00 2.54 13.81
N LEU A 117 0.24 1.69 12.81
CA LEU A 117 -0.75 1.25 11.82
C LEU A 117 -1.64 0.09 12.32
N GLY A 118 -1.47 -0.35 13.56
CA GLY A 118 -2.27 -1.40 14.18
C GLY A 118 -1.93 -2.81 13.69
N PHE A 119 -0.65 -3.08 13.42
CA PHE A 119 -0.18 -4.45 13.17
C PHE A 119 -0.15 -5.23 14.49
N ASP A 120 -0.32 -6.54 14.39
CA ASP A 120 -0.49 -7.43 15.53
C ASP A 120 0.85 -7.91 16.11
N GLY A 121 1.98 -7.65 15.42
CA GLY A 121 3.29 -8.00 15.91
C GLY A 121 4.43 -7.81 14.91
N LEU A 122 5.60 -8.31 15.28
CA LEU A 122 6.85 -8.11 14.57
C LEU A 122 7.57 -9.43 14.30
N MET A 123 8.30 -9.49 13.20
CA MET A 123 9.25 -10.54 12.84
C MET A 123 10.61 -9.90 12.59
N ILE A 124 11.53 -9.99 13.55
CA ILE A 124 12.84 -9.33 13.50
C ILE A 124 13.95 -10.37 13.45
N GLU A 125 14.89 -10.21 12.53
CA GLU A 125 16.07 -11.05 12.43
C GLU A 125 17.10 -10.70 13.50
N SER A 126 17.54 -11.71 14.26
CA SER A 126 18.53 -11.55 15.33
C SER A 126 19.61 -12.63 15.25
N HIS A 127 20.85 -12.22 15.46
CA HIS A 127 22.01 -13.10 15.49
C HIS A 127 22.92 -12.69 16.65
N ILE A 128 23.60 -13.67 17.28
CA ILE A 128 24.50 -13.39 18.42
C ILE A 128 25.69 -12.49 18.03
N ASP A 129 26.16 -12.64 16.80
CA ASP A 129 27.20 -11.83 16.16
C ASP A 129 26.80 -11.53 14.72
N PRO A 130 26.00 -10.48 14.46
CA PRO A 130 25.45 -10.19 13.15
C PRO A 130 26.47 -10.03 12.04
N ASP A 131 27.67 -9.57 12.35
CA ASP A 131 28.73 -9.35 11.35
C ASP A 131 29.33 -10.66 10.85
N SER A 132 29.18 -11.75 11.60
CA SER A 132 29.55 -13.11 11.21
C SER A 132 28.40 -13.92 10.59
N ALA A 133 27.19 -13.35 10.47
CA ALA A 133 26.06 -14.05 9.89
C ALA A 133 26.31 -14.42 8.42
N LEU A 134 25.85 -15.61 8.02
CA LEU A 134 26.05 -16.13 6.66
C LEU A 134 25.21 -15.41 5.60
N SER A 135 24.13 -14.75 6.00
CA SER A 135 23.24 -13.98 5.12
C SER A 135 22.71 -12.75 5.83
N ASP A 136 22.35 -11.73 5.06
CA ASP A 136 21.60 -10.54 5.48
C ASP A 136 22.16 -9.84 6.75
N LYS A 137 23.46 -9.91 6.96
CA LYS A 137 24.17 -9.44 8.17
C LYS A 137 23.90 -7.97 8.52
N GLU A 138 23.69 -7.11 7.50
CA GLU A 138 23.47 -5.68 7.71
C GLU A 138 22.12 -5.35 8.36
N GLN A 139 21.15 -6.26 8.26
CA GLN A 139 19.80 -6.08 8.81
C GLN A 139 19.52 -6.88 10.08
N GLN A 140 20.44 -7.75 10.50
CA GLN A 140 20.30 -8.53 11.73
C GLN A 140 20.76 -7.70 12.93
N VAL A 141 20.08 -7.85 14.05
CA VAL A 141 20.43 -7.20 15.34
C VAL A 141 20.89 -8.24 16.36
N THR A 142 21.70 -7.81 17.32
CA THR A 142 22.04 -8.67 18.46
C THR A 142 20.82 -8.89 19.37
N PRO A 143 20.78 -9.95 20.19
CA PRO A 143 19.71 -10.12 21.20
C PRO A 143 19.57 -8.94 22.16
N SER A 144 20.68 -8.26 22.47
CA SER A 144 20.67 -7.06 23.31
C SER A 144 19.99 -5.87 22.62
N GLU A 145 20.33 -5.64 21.35
CA GLU A 145 19.68 -4.60 20.53
C GLU A 145 18.20 -4.91 20.31
N LEU A 146 17.85 -6.19 20.05
CA LEU A 146 16.46 -6.61 19.94
C LEU A 146 15.67 -6.29 21.21
N LYS A 147 16.23 -6.57 22.39
CA LYS A 147 15.60 -6.21 23.65
C LYS A 147 15.38 -4.70 23.76
N THR A 148 16.36 -3.89 23.37
CA THR A 148 16.25 -2.43 23.36
C THR A 148 15.16 -1.96 22.41
N ILE A 149 15.12 -2.48 21.19
CA ILE A 149 14.07 -2.17 20.21
C ILE A 149 12.69 -2.48 20.79
N LEU A 150 12.48 -3.70 21.29
CA LEU A 150 11.18 -4.11 21.83
C LEU A 150 10.73 -3.28 23.04
N SER A 151 11.67 -2.88 23.91
CA SER A 151 11.35 -2.01 25.06
C SER A 151 11.11 -0.54 24.69
N SER A 152 11.52 -0.11 23.51
CA SER A 152 11.34 1.25 23.00
C SER A 152 10.05 1.44 22.20
N ILE A 153 9.40 0.36 21.80
CA ILE A 153 8.15 0.41 21.03
C ILE A 153 7.00 0.86 21.92
N ILE A 154 6.26 1.83 21.43
CA ILE A 154 5.03 2.31 22.04
C ILE A 154 3.85 1.52 21.43
N ILE A 155 3.19 0.72 22.26
CA ILE A 155 1.94 0.06 21.88
C ILE A 155 0.80 1.03 22.14
N ARG A 156 -0.05 1.26 21.11
CA ARG A 156 -1.19 2.15 21.23
C ARG A 156 -2.45 1.33 21.46
N ASP A 157 -3.03 1.47 22.66
CA ASP A 157 -4.29 0.83 23.00
C ASP A 157 -5.47 1.70 22.55
N TYR A 158 -6.54 1.02 22.15
CA TYR A 158 -7.75 1.65 21.67
C TYR A 158 -8.79 1.78 22.81
N GLU A 159 -8.52 2.66 23.76
CA GLU A 159 -9.44 2.94 24.89
C GLU A 159 -10.53 3.97 24.53
N GLY A 160 -11.23 3.75 23.43
CA GLY A 160 -12.31 4.64 22.99
C GLY A 160 -11.84 5.77 22.07
N ILE A 161 -12.80 6.35 21.32
CA ILE A 161 -12.53 7.46 20.39
C ILE A 161 -12.81 8.78 21.12
N PRO A 162 -11.80 9.65 21.33
CA PRO A 162 -12.01 10.98 21.86
C PRO A 162 -13.05 11.77 21.05
N GLU A 163 -13.89 12.58 21.72
CA GLU A 163 -14.93 13.34 21.03
C GLU A 163 -14.35 14.28 19.96
N LEU A 164 -13.24 14.91 20.25
CA LEU A 164 -12.51 15.74 19.27
C LEU A 164 -12.16 14.94 17.99
N LEU A 165 -11.77 13.67 18.11
CA LEU A 165 -11.46 12.85 16.92
C LEU A 165 -12.71 12.54 16.10
N LYS A 166 -13.87 12.40 16.74
CA LYS A 166 -15.15 12.23 16.02
C LYS A 166 -15.54 13.51 15.29
N GLU A 167 -15.32 14.68 15.90
CA GLU A 167 -15.58 15.98 15.26
C GLU A 167 -14.67 16.20 14.05
N LEU A 168 -13.37 15.95 14.18
CA LEU A 168 -12.42 16.06 13.08
C LEU A 168 -12.73 15.10 11.92
N ARG A 169 -13.18 13.88 12.22
CA ARG A 169 -13.62 12.94 11.18
C ARG A 169 -14.86 13.45 10.44
N ARG A 170 -15.85 14.02 11.13
CA ARG A 170 -17.02 14.66 10.49
C ARG A 170 -16.60 15.82 9.59
N GLU A 171 -15.64 16.63 10.03
CA GLU A 171 -15.10 17.71 9.20
C GLU A 171 -14.43 17.18 7.92
N ILE A 172 -13.66 16.07 8.00
CA ILE A 172 -13.09 15.40 6.82
C ILE A 172 -14.20 14.90 5.90
N ASP A 173 -15.23 14.23 6.42
CA ASP A 173 -16.35 13.73 5.63
C ASP A 173 -17.05 14.86 4.85
N GLU A 174 -17.28 16.02 5.49
CA GLU A 174 -17.85 17.22 4.84
C GLU A 174 -16.94 17.79 3.75
N ILE A 175 -15.62 17.77 3.97
CA ILE A 175 -14.63 18.22 2.96
C ILE A 175 -14.64 17.27 1.77
N ASP A 176 -14.67 15.96 2.01
CA ASP A 176 -14.70 14.93 0.96
C ASP A 176 -15.97 15.05 0.11
N ASP A 177 -17.13 15.29 0.71
CA ASP A 177 -18.38 15.55 -0.03
C ASP A 177 -18.29 16.78 -0.95
N ARG A 178 -17.63 17.85 -0.48
CA ARG A 178 -17.36 19.03 -1.31
C ARG A 178 -16.38 18.72 -2.44
N LEU A 179 -15.33 17.93 -2.16
CA LEU A 179 -14.38 17.48 -3.19
C LEU A 179 -15.10 16.66 -4.28
N LEU A 180 -15.93 15.70 -3.90
CA LEU A 180 -16.73 14.91 -4.84
C LEU A 180 -17.64 15.78 -5.71
N THR A 181 -18.29 16.78 -5.10
CA THR A 181 -19.13 17.76 -5.82
C THR A 181 -18.31 18.55 -6.85
N LEU A 182 -17.12 19.02 -6.48
CA LEU A 182 -16.23 19.75 -7.39
C LEU A 182 -15.68 18.86 -8.51
N ILE A 183 -15.33 17.61 -8.21
CA ILE A 183 -14.90 16.63 -9.22
C ILE A 183 -16.05 16.35 -10.19
N SER A 184 -17.27 16.14 -9.71
CA SER A 184 -18.46 15.96 -10.55
C SER A 184 -18.67 17.13 -11.50
N ARG A 185 -18.62 18.37 -10.98
CA ARG A 185 -18.74 19.59 -11.79
C ARG A 185 -17.62 19.68 -12.84
N ARG A 186 -16.39 19.35 -12.45
CA ARG A 186 -15.24 19.32 -13.37
C ARG A 186 -15.45 18.31 -14.50
N MET A 187 -16.02 17.12 -14.20
CA MET A 187 -16.32 16.13 -15.23
C MET A 187 -17.46 16.58 -16.16
N GLN A 188 -18.45 17.34 -15.67
CA GLN A 188 -19.45 17.96 -16.53
C GLN A 188 -18.79 18.90 -17.56
N VAL A 189 -17.92 19.79 -17.10
CA VAL A 189 -17.15 20.69 -17.98
C VAL A 189 -16.26 19.91 -18.96
N ALA A 190 -15.62 18.82 -18.51
CA ALA A 190 -14.83 17.96 -19.39
C ALA A 190 -15.68 17.36 -20.53
N ARG A 191 -16.92 16.96 -20.23
CA ARG A 191 -17.87 16.48 -21.27
C ARG A 191 -18.27 17.59 -22.23
N GLU A 192 -18.50 18.80 -21.76
CA GLU A 192 -18.79 19.96 -22.62
C GLU A 192 -17.63 20.28 -23.57
N ILE A 193 -16.39 20.22 -23.04
CA ILE A 193 -15.17 20.34 -23.84
C ILE A 193 -15.10 19.23 -24.89
N GLY A 194 -15.46 18.00 -24.53
CA GLY A 194 -15.51 16.86 -25.47
C GLY A 194 -16.47 17.12 -26.63
N ARG A 195 -17.68 17.60 -26.36
CA ARG A 195 -18.67 17.98 -27.41
C ARG A 195 -18.13 19.10 -28.30
N CYS A 196 -17.55 20.13 -27.71
CA CYS A 196 -16.96 21.23 -28.47
C CYS A 196 -15.81 20.76 -29.36
N LYS A 197 -14.93 19.89 -28.87
CA LYS A 197 -13.84 19.31 -29.68
C LYS A 197 -14.37 18.45 -30.82
N LYS A 198 -15.40 17.61 -30.56
CA LYS A 198 -16.06 16.81 -31.59
C LYS A 198 -16.60 17.68 -32.72
N SER A 199 -17.37 18.71 -32.39
CA SER A 199 -17.97 19.63 -33.35
C SER A 199 -16.93 20.39 -34.19
N ASN A 200 -15.78 20.73 -33.60
CA ASN A 200 -14.73 21.49 -34.27
C ASN A 200 -13.59 20.62 -34.82
N LYS A 201 -13.72 19.29 -34.77
CA LYS A 201 -12.69 18.31 -35.22
C LYS A 201 -11.32 18.52 -34.56
N ILE A 202 -11.32 18.91 -33.29
CA ILE A 202 -10.10 19.15 -32.49
C ILE A 202 -9.70 17.86 -31.78
N PRO A 203 -8.42 17.46 -31.79
CA PRO A 203 -7.94 16.30 -31.06
C PRO A 203 -8.21 16.39 -29.57
N ILE A 204 -8.56 15.27 -28.92
CA ILE A 204 -8.85 15.23 -27.49
C ILE A 204 -7.58 15.53 -26.69
N LEU A 205 -6.47 14.87 -27.03
CA LEU A 205 -5.20 15.06 -26.33
C LEU A 205 -4.51 16.36 -26.78
N GLN A 206 -4.16 17.18 -25.82
CA GLN A 206 -3.41 18.43 -26.00
C GLN A 206 -2.26 18.50 -24.98
N PRO A 207 -1.10 17.86 -25.25
CA PRO A 207 0.00 17.68 -24.31
C PRO A 207 0.48 19.00 -23.68
N THR A 208 0.72 20.02 -24.49
CA THR A 208 1.20 21.32 -24.01
C THR A 208 0.23 21.99 -23.01
N ARG A 209 -1.08 21.81 -23.20
CA ARG A 209 -2.10 22.32 -22.27
C ARG A 209 -2.04 21.58 -20.93
N TYR A 210 -1.85 20.26 -20.97
CA TYR A 210 -1.76 19.45 -19.78
C TYR A 210 -0.50 19.77 -18.97
N GLU A 211 0.66 19.84 -19.62
CA GLU A 211 1.93 20.21 -18.97
C GLU A 211 1.86 21.55 -18.25
N ARG A 212 1.30 22.58 -18.92
CA ARG A 212 1.10 23.90 -18.29
C ARG A 212 0.19 23.82 -17.06
N LEU A 213 -0.89 23.05 -17.13
CA LEU A 213 -1.82 22.86 -16.01
C LEU A 213 -1.11 22.20 -14.83
N VAL A 214 -0.40 21.10 -15.05
CA VAL A 214 0.32 20.39 -14.00
C VAL A 214 1.36 21.30 -13.35
N THR A 215 2.24 21.93 -14.16
CA THR A 215 3.28 22.81 -13.64
C THR A 215 2.69 23.95 -12.78
N GLN A 216 1.65 24.62 -13.26
CA GLN A 216 1.00 25.70 -12.52
C GLN A 216 0.39 25.21 -11.21
N LYS A 217 -0.29 24.06 -11.21
CA LYS A 217 -0.98 23.54 -10.03
C LYS A 217 -0.02 22.97 -9.00
N VAL A 218 1.04 22.30 -9.43
CA VAL A 218 2.08 21.81 -8.53
C VAL A 218 2.78 22.99 -7.83
N SER A 219 3.15 24.06 -8.57
CA SER A 219 3.71 25.26 -7.94
C SER A 219 2.73 25.91 -6.94
N SER A 220 1.43 25.89 -7.22
CA SER A 220 0.43 26.44 -6.27
C SER A 220 0.27 25.55 -5.03
N ALA A 221 0.50 24.25 -5.14
CA ALA A 221 0.38 23.29 -4.05
C ALA A 221 1.43 23.54 -2.94
N GLU A 222 2.61 23.97 -3.30
CA GLU A 222 3.68 24.31 -2.34
C GLU A 222 3.24 25.44 -1.39
N PHE A 223 2.54 26.47 -1.90
CA PHE A 223 1.98 27.56 -1.06
C PHE A 223 0.89 27.05 -0.10
N LEU A 224 0.24 25.95 -0.45
CA LEU A 224 -0.80 25.30 0.38
C LEU A 224 -0.23 24.22 1.30
N GLN A 225 1.08 24.09 1.38
CA GLN A 225 1.79 23.05 2.17
C GLN A 225 1.37 21.62 1.77
N LEU A 226 1.07 21.41 0.49
CA LEU A 226 0.72 20.10 -0.07
C LEU A 226 1.94 19.49 -0.76
N ASP A 227 2.11 18.18 -0.62
CA ASP A 227 3.19 17.44 -1.28
C ASP A 227 3.04 17.51 -2.80
N PRO A 228 4.06 17.99 -3.54
CA PRO A 228 4.01 18.16 -4.99
C PRO A 228 3.75 16.87 -5.76
N ASP A 229 4.35 15.75 -5.32
CA ASP A 229 4.18 14.44 -5.98
C ASP A 229 2.78 13.88 -5.72
N PHE A 230 2.23 14.09 -4.54
CA PHE A 230 0.85 13.75 -4.25
C PHE A 230 -0.11 14.51 -5.17
N ILE A 231 0.04 15.85 -5.29
CA ILE A 231 -0.82 16.67 -6.15
C ILE A 231 -0.67 16.29 -7.62
N LYS A 232 0.53 15.97 -8.07
CA LYS A 232 0.75 15.47 -9.43
C LYS A 232 -0.05 14.20 -9.70
N ARG A 233 0.01 13.19 -8.83
CA ARG A 233 -0.79 11.94 -8.96
C ARG A 233 -2.29 12.19 -8.98
N VAL A 234 -2.79 13.09 -8.13
CA VAL A 234 -4.22 13.47 -8.12
C VAL A 234 -4.63 14.11 -9.45
N LEU A 235 -3.81 15.03 -9.98
CA LEU A 235 -4.07 15.69 -11.26
C LEU A 235 -4.00 14.72 -12.44
N GLU A 236 -3.08 13.76 -12.41
CA GLU A 236 -2.97 12.68 -13.40
C GLU A 236 -4.24 11.83 -13.43
N ALA A 237 -4.70 11.34 -12.28
CA ALA A 237 -5.92 10.53 -12.17
C ALA A 237 -7.17 11.30 -12.67
N ILE A 238 -7.30 12.56 -12.28
CA ILE A 238 -8.40 13.42 -12.74
C ILE A 238 -8.31 13.71 -14.25
N HIS A 239 -7.11 13.84 -14.79
CA HIS A 239 -6.91 14.07 -16.23
C HIS A 239 -7.25 12.84 -17.04
N GLU A 240 -6.79 11.67 -16.63
CA GLU A 240 -7.11 10.38 -17.25
C GLU A 240 -8.62 10.17 -17.36
N GLU A 241 -9.35 10.38 -16.27
CA GLU A 241 -10.81 10.30 -16.28
C GLU A 241 -11.45 11.34 -17.21
N SER A 242 -10.91 12.56 -17.26
CA SER A 242 -11.40 13.59 -18.18
C SER A 242 -11.21 13.19 -19.66
N VAL A 243 -10.08 12.58 -20.00
CA VAL A 243 -9.82 12.07 -21.35
C VAL A 243 -10.77 10.92 -21.67
N ARG A 244 -10.95 9.97 -20.74
CA ARG A 244 -11.88 8.86 -20.89
C ARG A 244 -13.31 9.33 -21.18
N GLN A 245 -13.81 10.33 -20.46
CA GLN A 245 -15.14 10.89 -20.69
C GLN A 245 -15.26 11.66 -22.02
N GLN A 246 -14.22 12.35 -22.46
CA GLN A 246 -14.21 12.99 -23.77
C GLN A 246 -14.19 11.96 -24.91
N LEU A 247 -13.43 10.88 -24.77
CA LEU A 247 -13.39 9.78 -25.73
C LEU A 247 -14.77 9.11 -25.87
N SER A 248 -15.47 8.86 -24.78
CA SER A 248 -16.81 8.26 -24.83
C SER A 248 -17.81 9.12 -25.64
N ILE A 249 -17.73 10.45 -25.53
CA ILE A 249 -18.58 11.38 -26.29
C ILE A 249 -18.19 11.38 -27.78
N THR A 250 -16.90 11.30 -28.08
CA THR A 250 -16.45 11.32 -29.49
C THR A 250 -16.82 10.04 -30.21
N ASN A 251 -16.77 8.89 -29.51
CA ASN A 251 -17.02 7.57 -30.06
C ASN A 251 -18.50 7.15 -30.02
N SER A 252 -19.35 7.85 -29.26
CA SER A 252 -20.79 7.64 -29.35
C SER A 252 -21.27 8.11 -30.73
N SER A 253 -21.68 7.14 -31.57
CA SER A 253 -22.42 7.39 -32.80
C SER A 253 -23.70 8.11 -32.40
N GLU A 254 -23.97 9.25 -32.98
CA GLU A 254 -25.32 9.79 -32.95
C GLU A 254 -26.18 8.80 -33.70
N GLU A 255 -27.09 8.10 -33.03
CA GLU A 255 -28.25 7.56 -33.67
C GLU A 255 -29.01 8.74 -34.28
N ILE A 256 -28.95 8.85 -35.59
CA ILE A 256 -29.72 9.78 -36.42
C ILE A 256 -31.16 9.25 -36.48
#